data_1d19eeb8635d57b933c611e7282b04de
#
_entry.id   1d19eeb8635d57b933c611e7282b04de
#
_cell.length_a   1.000
_cell.length_b   1.000
_cell.length_c   1.000
_cell.angle_alpha   90.00
_cell.angle_beta   90.00
_cell.angle_gamma   90.00
#
_symmetry.space_group_name_H-M   'P 1'
#
loop_
_entity.id
_entity.type
_entity.pdbx_description
1 polymer ?
#
loop_
_entity_poly.entity_id
_entity_poly.type
_entity_poly.pdbx_seq_one_letter_code
_entity_poly.pdbx_strand_id
1 'polypeptide(L)'
;MCASHRAVRGLIVELTGYGKHTVTDMEAGLEHLKRGTARNVDMMLIVVEPYYRSLEAGMRTFKLATELGIPHLYAVANKIRNENDAEAIESFCQQYGMPIIASIPHDDNLAEAERSAQAPFDFNRQAPSIGVIGAVANRVLELEKLAA
;
A
#
# COMPACT_ATOMS: atom_id res chain seq x y z
N MET A 1 24.35 10.68 3.18
CA MET A 1 23.38 9.83 2.42
C MET A 1 23.73 8.39 2.67
N CYS A 2 22.80 7.59 3.19
CA CYS A 2 23.08 6.17 3.49
C CYS A 2 23.28 5.39 2.19
N ALA A 3 24.37 4.65 2.08
CA ALA A 3 24.73 3.88 0.88
C ALA A 3 23.64 2.85 0.49
N SER A 4 22.91 2.32 1.48
CA SER A 4 21.81 1.37 1.30
C SER A 4 20.65 1.93 0.46
N HIS A 5 20.25 3.19 0.64
CA HIS A 5 19.18 3.80 -0.15
C HIS A 5 19.54 3.99 -1.63
N ARG A 6 20.82 4.24 -1.91
CA ARG A 6 21.31 4.35 -3.29
C ARG A 6 21.30 2.98 -3.98
N ALA A 7 21.67 1.92 -3.25
CA ALA A 7 21.65 0.56 -3.76
C ALA A 7 20.24 0.07 -4.06
N VAL A 8 19.28 0.28 -3.13
CA VAL A 8 17.86 -0.07 -3.34
C VAL A 8 17.27 0.66 -4.55
N ARG A 9 17.56 1.96 -4.69
CA ARG A 9 17.09 2.73 -5.85
C ARG A 9 17.68 2.22 -7.16
N GLY A 10 18.95 1.87 -7.19
CA GLY A 10 19.61 1.27 -8.36
C GLY A 10 18.96 -0.07 -8.72
N LEU A 11 18.69 -0.91 -7.74
CA LEU A 11 18.05 -2.21 -7.92
C LEU A 11 16.62 -2.08 -8.47
N ILE A 12 15.80 -1.15 -7.98
CA ILE A 12 14.44 -0.90 -8.48
C ILE A 12 14.51 -0.52 -9.98
N VAL A 13 15.40 0.40 -10.35
CA VAL A 13 15.58 0.80 -11.76
C VAL A 13 16.04 -0.36 -12.63
N GLU A 14 16.88 -1.23 -12.12
CA GLU A 14 17.39 -2.40 -12.86
C GLU A 14 16.29 -3.46 -13.05
N LEU A 15 15.44 -3.67 -12.03
CA LEU A 15 14.34 -4.64 -12.08
C LEU A 15 13.22 -4.23 -13.04
N THR A 16 12.99 -2.95 -13.28
CA THR A 16 11.98 -2.47 -14.24
C THR A 16 12.29 -2.89 -15.68
N GLY A 17 13.55 -3.20 -16.02
CA GLY A 17 13.94 -3.66 -17.35
C GLY A 17 13.61 -5.13 -17.66
N TYR A 18 13.20 -5.93 -16.68
CA TYR A 18 12.99 -7.38 -16.84
C TYR A 18 11.54 -7.81 -17.13
N GLY A 19 10.60 -6.87 -17.30
CA GLY A 19 9.19 -7.19 -17.56
C GLY A 19 8.51 -7.96 -16.42
N LYS A 20 9.02 -7.80 -15.18
CA LYS A 20 8.48 -8.43 -13.96
C LYS A 20 7.85 -7.39 -13.06
N HIS A 21 6.76 -7.77 -12.41
CA HIS A 21 6.17 -6.95 -11.35
C HIS A 21 7.10 -6.91 -10.14
N THR A 22 7.34 -5.71 -9.62
CA THR A 22 8.14 -5.50 -8.41
C THR A 22 7.27 -4.87 -7.35
N VAL A 23 7.13 -5.53 -6.21
CA VAL A 23 6.47 -4.98 -5.03
C VAL A 23 7.54 -4.60 -4.01
N THR A 24 7.54 -3.33 -3.61
CA THR A 24 8.48 -2.82 -2.61
C THR A 24 7.70 -2.51 -1.34
N ASP A 25 7.99 -3.24 -0.26
CA ASP A 25 7.52 -2.88 1.08
C ASP A 25 8.37 -1.74 1.60
N MET A 26 7.72 -0.63 1.92
CA MET A 26 8.39 0.59 2.38
C MET A 26 8.04 0.86 3.84
N GLU A 27 9.07 1.11 4.64
CA GLU A 27 8.87 1.59 6.00
C GLU A 27 8.03 2.88 6.01
N ALA A 28 7.07 2.95 6.96
CA ALA A 28 6.23 4.12 7.13
C ALA A 28 7.08 5.37 7.42
N GLY A 29 6.98 6.38 6.55
CA GLY A 29 7.66 7.65 6.77
C GLY A 29 7.93 8.43 5.49
N LEU A 30 7.76 9.75 5.58
CA LEU A 30 7.95 10.69 4.47
C LEU A 30 9.42 10.83 4.03
N GLU A 31 10.38 10.42 4.87
CA GLU A 31 11.81 10.54 4.60
C GLU A 31 12.26 9.72 3.39
N HIS A 32 11.71 8.52 3.22
CA HIS A 32 12.02 7.66 2.09
C HIS A 32 11.50 8.24 0.77
N LEU A 33 10.28 8.79 0.80
CA LEU A 33 9.68 9.47 -0.34
C LEU A 33 10.46 10.72 -0.73
N LYS A 34 10.81 11.59 0.23
CA LYS A 34 11.59 12.81 -0.01
C LYS A 34 12.96 12.53 -0.63
N ARG A 35 13.56 11.40 -0.34
CA ARG A 35 14.85 10.96 -0.91
C ARG A 35 14.74 10.40 -2.33
N GLY A 36 13.53 10.36 -2.89
CA GLY A 36 13.28 9.96 -4.28
C GLY A 36 13.39 8.46 -4.52
N THR A 37 13.31 7.62 -3.49
CA THR A 37 13.33 6.16 -3.62
C THR A 37 12.10 5.67 -4.40
N ALA A 38 10.98 6.38 -4.30
CA ALA A 38 9.72 6.05 -4.96
C ALA A 38 9.47 6.79 -6.29
N ARG A 39 10.44 7.54 -6.84
CA ARG A 39 10.22 8.30 -8.09
C ARG A 39 10.00 7.46 -9.34
N ASN A 40 10.38 6.18 -9.29
CA ASN A 40 10.32 5.28 -10.43
C ASN A 40 9.35 4.11 -10.18
N VAL A 41 8.30 4.37 -9.39
CA VAL A 41 7.21 3.39 -9.21
C VAL A 41 6.01 3.84 -10.03
N ASP A 42 5.32 2.90 -10.62
CA ASP A 42 4.15 3.15 -11.45
C ASP A 42 2.90 3.35 -10.58
N MET A 43 2.89 2.74 -9.40
CA MET A 43 1.76 2.79 -8.47
C MET A 43 2.24 2.81 -7.03
N MET A 44 1.50 3.53 -6.17
CA MET A 44 1.70 3.47 -4.72
C MET A 44 0.37 3.15 -4.03
N LEU A 45 0.41 2.13 -3.17
CA LEU A 45 -0.68 1.78 -2.28
C LEU A 45 -0.37 2.34 -0.88
N ILE A 46 -1.22 3.24 -0.40
CA ILE A 46 -1.08 3.91 0.88
C ILE A 46 -2.00 3.23 1.88
N VAL A 47 -1.44 2.41 2.75
CA VAL A 47 -2.21 1.66 3.75
C VAL A 47 -2.55 2.58 4.91
N VAL A 48 -3.86 2.70 5.23
CA VAL A 48 -4.38 3.52 6.32
C VAL A 48 -5.31 2.70 7.22
N GLU A 49 -5.28 3.00 8.50
CA GLU A 49 -6.14 2.40 9.52
C GLU A 49 -7.11 3.45 10.07
N PRO A 50 -8.24 3.08 10.73
CA PRO A 50 -9.27 4.01 11.19
C PRO A 50 -8.85 4.81 12.44
N TYR A 51 -7.63 5.33 12.45
CA TYR A 51 -7.08 6.16 13.51
C TYR A 51 -6.57 7.48 12.93
N TYR A 52 -6.84 8.56 13.62
CA TYR A 52 -6.46 9.90 13.17
C TYR A 52 -4.99 10.01 12.72
N ARG A 53 -4.06 9.45 13.50
CA ARG A 53 -2.62 9.49 13.16
C ARG A 53 -2.29 8.73 11.88
N SER A 54 -2.95 7.60 11.63
CA SER A 54 -2.76 6.83 10.40
C SER A 54 -3.33 7.57 9.19
N LEU A 55 -4.51 8.12 9.33
CA LEU A 55 -5.17 8.91 8.28
C LEU A 55 -4.36 10.17 7.93
N GLU A 56 -3.87 10.89 8.94
CA GLU A 56 -3.02 12.07 8.74
C GLU A 56 -1.69 11.71 8.04
N ALA A 57 -1.05 10.64 8.46
CA ALA A 57 0.17 10.14 7.81
C ALA A 57 -0.09 9.73 6.35
N GLY A 58 -1.19 9.02 6.10
CA GLY A 58 -1.63 8.64 4.76
C GLY A 58 -1.86 9.87 3.87
N MET A 59 -2.57 10.88 4.36
CA MET A 59 -2.81 12.13 3.63
C MET A 59 -1.49 12.86 3.29
N ARG A 60 -0.56 12.95 4.23
CA ARG A 60 0.75 13.57 3.99
C ARG A 60 1.54 12.79 2.94
N THR A 61 1.48 11.44 3.00
CA THR A 61 2.11 10.56 2.02
C THR A 61 1.48 10.77 0.64
N PHE A 62 0.15 10.81 0.55
CA PHE A 62 -0.59 11.04 -0.68
C PHE A 62 -0.20 12.37 -1.35
N LYS A 63 -0.19 13.46 -0.58
CA LYS A 63 0.23 14.78 -1.09
C LYS A 63 1.65 14.76 -1.64
N LEU A 64 2.58 14.20 -0.87
CA LEU A 64 3.98 14.13 -1.30
C LEU A 64 4.16 13.22 -2.52
N ALA A 65 3.46 12.10 -2.60
CA ALA A 65 3.49 11.20 -3.74
C ALA A 65 2.93 11.88 -5.01
N THR A 66 1.87 12.70 -4.86
CA THR A 66 1.33 13.53 -5.93
C THR A 66 2.36 14.57 -6.41
N GLU A 67 3.03 15.27 -5.48
CA GLU A 67 4.11 16.23 -5.81
C GLU A 67 5.30 15.57 -6.52
N LEU A 68 5.58 14.31 -6.20
CA LEU A 68 6.63 13.52 -6.84
C LEU A 68 6.23 13.00 -8.23
N GLY A 69 4.95 13.15 -8.62
CA GLY A 69 4.44 12.74 -9.91
C GLY A 69 4.22 11.24 -10.05
N ILE A 70 3.96 10.51 -8.95
CA ILE A 70 3.61 9.08 -9.03
C ILE A 70 2.25 8.96 -9.71
N PRO A 71 2.13 8.20 -10.82
CA PRO A 71 0.95 8.27 -11.68
C PRO A 71 -0.31 7.64 -11.07
N HIS A 72 -0.16 6.58 -10.28
CA HIS A 72 -1.28 5.86 -9.68
C HIS A 72 -1.17 5.81 -8.16
N LEU A 73 -2.07 6.50 -7.47
CA LEU A 73 -2.10 6.60 -6.01
C LEU A 73 -3.44 6.12 -5.47
N TYR A 74 -3.41 5.14 -4.59
CA TYR A 74 -4.62 4.59 -3.97
C TYR A 74 -4.43 4.39 -2.48
N ALA A 75 -5.49 4.63 -1.71
CA ALA A 75 -5.58 4.17 -0.33
C ALA A 75 -6.02 2.71 -0.27
N VAL A 76 -5.48 1.99 0.70
CA VAL A 76 -5.98 0.69 1.16
C VAL A 76 -6.46 0.89 2.59
N ALA A 77 -7.78 0.84 2.81
CA ALA A 77 -8.37 0.88 4.14
C ALA A 77 -8.10 -0.45 4.85
N ASN A 78 -7.39 -0.43 5.97
CA ASN A 78 -6.94 -1.64 6.65
C ASN A 78 -7.51 -1.76 8.06
N LYS A 79 -7.67 -3.00 8.52
CA LYS A 79 -8.16 -3.35 9.86
C LYS A 79 -9.57 -2.83 10.16
N ILE A 80 -10.46 -2.88 9.20
CA ILE A 80 -11.85 -2.46 9.34
C ILE A 80 -12.61 -3.45 10.22
N ARG A 81 -13.12 -3.01 11.35
CA ARG A 81 -13.88 -3.84 12.30
C ARG A 81 -15.38 -3.70 12.18
N ASN A 82 -15.83 -2.53 11.76
CA ASN A 82 -17.23 -2.17 11.70
C ASN A 82 -17.47 -1.04 10.68
N GLU A 83 -18.73 -0.69 10.49
CA GLU A 83 -19.15 0.34 9.55
C GLU A 83 -18.60 1.73 9.90
N ASN A 84 -18.51 2.08 11.17
CA ASN A 84 -17.96 3.37 11.60
C ASN A 84 -16.47 3.50 11.21
N ASP A 85 -15.71 2.41 11.29
CA ASP A 85 -14.31 2.39 10.85
C ASP A 85 -14.20 2.65 9.34
N ALA A 86 -15.08 2.02 8.56
CA ALA A 86 -15.14 2.21 7.11
C ALA A 86 -15.52 3.65 6.75
N GLU A 87 -16.60 4.17 7.33
CA GLU A 87 -17.09 5.53 7.11
C GLU A 87 -16.04 6.59 7.47
N ALA A 88 -15.31 6.39 8.58
CA ALA A 88 -14.26 7.30 9.01
C ALA A 88 -13.14 7.41 7.96
N ILE A 89 -12.70 6.27 7.40
CA ILE A 89 -11.67 6.26 6.35
C ILE A 89 -12.23 6.84 5.05
N GLU A 90 -13.43 6.45 4.65
CA GLU A 90 -14.06 6.90 3.40
C GLU A 90 -14.25 8.42 3.40
N SER A 91 -14.82 8.98 4.46
CA SER A 91 -15.02 10.42 4.61
C SER A 91 -13.72 11.19 4.57
N PHE A 92 -12.68 10.68 5.26
CA PHE A 92 -11.37 11.30 5.26
C PHE A 92 -10.72 11.24 3.87
N CYS A 93 -10.73 10.09 3.22
CA CYS A 93 -10.17 9.92 1.89
C CYS A 93 -10.88 10.79 0.85
N GLN A 94 -12.20 10.87 0.92
CA GLN A 94 -13.01 11.74 0.06
C GLN A 94 -12.64 13.21 0.23
N GLN A 95 -12.47 13.68 1.47
CA GLN A 95 -12.08 15.07 1.77
C GLN A 95 -10.77 15.47 1.09
N TYR A 96 -9.83 14.54 0.94
CA TYR A 96 -8.50 14.80 0.36
C TYR A 96 -8.35 14.29 -1.07
N GLY A 97 -9.41 13.79 -1.70
CA GLY A 97 -9.39 13.27 -3.07
C GLY A 97 -8.52 12.03 -3.25
N MET A 98 -8.37 11.22 -2.18
CA MET A 98 -7.56 10.01 -2.18
C MET A 98 -8.45 8.79 -2.50
N PRO A 99 -8.35 8.18 -3.69
CA PRO A 99 -9.20 7.07 -4.08
C PRO A 99 -8.86 5.81 -3.26
N ILE A 100 -9.88 5.11 -2.78
CA ILE A 100 -9.73 3.83 -2.08
C ILE A 100 -9.84 2.70 -3.10
N ILE A 101 -8.83 1.82 -3.14
CA ILE A 101 -8.83 0.64 -4.01
C ILE A 101 -9.43 -0.60 -3.33
N ALA A 102 -9.31 -0.70 -2.02
CA ALA A 102 -9.86 -1.82 -1.24
C ALA A 102 -10.01 -1.49 0.24
N SER A 103 -10.91 -2.25 0.90
CA SER A 103 -11.11 -2.24 2.34
C SER A 103 -10.85 -3.64 2.90
N ILE A 104 -9.77 -3.78 3.68
CA ILE A 104 -9.33 -5.04 4.28
C ILE A 104 -9.94 -5.14 5.68
N PRO A 105 -10.72 -6.18 5.98
CA PRO A 105 -11.28 -6.37 7.30
C PRO A 105 -10.19 -6.66 8.34
N HIS A 106 -10.47 -6.34 9.59
CA HIS A 106 -9.71 -6.86 10.71
C HIS A 106 -9.87 -8.39 10.74
N ASP A 107 -8.75 -9.09 10.83
CA ASP A 107 -8.73 -10.53 10.71
C ASP A 107 -7.75 -11.13 11.72
N ASP A 108 -8.30 -11.88 12.69
CA ASP A 108 -7.51 -12.50 13.75
C ASP A 108 -6.56 -13.59 13.22
N ASN A 109 -6.84 -14.16 12.04
CA ASN A 109 -5.94 -15.12 11.40
C ASN A 109 -4.55 -14.53 11.13
N LEU A 110 -4.46 -13.21 10.84
CA LEU A 110 -3.16 -12.56 10.62
C LEU A 110 -2.33 -12.52 11.90
N ALA A 111 -2.96 -12.17 13.02
CA ALA A 111 -2.28 -12.15 14.31
C ALA A 111 -1.87 -13.56 14.76
N GLU A 112 -2.67 -14.58 14.47
CA GLU A 112 -2.34 -15.96 14.80
C GLU A 112 -1.20 -16.50 13.94
N ALA A 113 -1.19 -16.17 12.63
CA ALA A 113 -0.11 -16.50 11.73
C ALA A 113 1.23 -15.92 12.22
N GLU A 114 1.22 -14.64 12.66
CA GLU A 114 2.41 -13.97 13.19
C GLU A 114 2.90 -14.65 14.46
N ARG A 115 2.01 -14.98 15.43
CA ARG A 115 2.35 -15.74 16.63
C ARG A 115 2.97 -17.11 16.33
N SER A 116 2.55 -17.72 15.23
CA SER A 116 3.02 -19.02 14.77
C SER A 116 4.25 -18.93 13.85
N ALA A 117 4.79 -17.73 13.64
CA ALA A 117 5.88 -17.45 12.71
C ALA A 117 5.63 -18.02 11.30
N GLN A 118 4.38 -17.95 10.83
CA GLN A 118 3.96 -18.38 9.50
C GLN A 118 3.49 -17.19 8.67
N ALA A 119 3.70 -17.26 7.36
CA ALA A 119 3.12 -16.27 6.46
C ALA A 119 1.58 -16.41 6.48
N PRO A 120 0.81 -15.30 6.58
CA PRO A 120 -0.66 -15.36 6.62
C PRO A 120 -1.29 -16.17 5.48
N PHE A 121 -0.74 -16.07 4.29
CA PHE A 121 -1.19 -16.81 3.11
C PHE A 121 -1.03 -18.33 3.26
N ASP A 122 0.04 -18.79 3.92
CA ASP A 122 0.30 -20.21 4.16
C ASP A 122 -0.47 -20.72 5.37
N PHE A 123 -0.73 -19.85 6.36
CA PHE A 123 -1.49 -20.16 7.55
C PHE A 123 -2.97 -20.42 7.22
N ASN A 124 -3.65 -19.49 6.55
CA ASN A 124 -5.03 -19.64 6.14
C ASN A 124 -5.34 -18.89 4.84
N ARG A 125 -5.30 -19.60 3.71
CA ARG A 125 -5.61 -19.02 2.39
C ARG A 125 -7.05 -18.55 2.22
N GLN A 126 -7.96 -19.03 3.07
CA GLN A 126 -9.39 -18.68 3.02
C GLN A 126 -9.74 -17.55 3.99
N ALA A 127 -8.77 -16.99 4.70
CA ALA A 127 -9.00 -15.86 5.57
C ALA A 127 -9.57 -14.67 4.76
N PRO A 128 -10.57 -13.95 5.31
CA PRO A 128 -11.22 -12.84 4.61
C PRO A 128 -10.24 -11.77 4.12
N SER A 129 -9.25 -11.42 4.93
CA SER A 129 -8.20 -10.47 4.56
C SER A 129 -7.37 -10.94 3.36
N ILE A 130 -7.04 -12.24 3.29
CA ILE A 130 -6.28 -12.82 2.18
C ILE A 130 -7.07 -12.76 0.88
N GLY A 131 -8.38 -13.01 0.93
CA GLY A 131 -9.27 -12.86 -0.22
C GLY A 131 -9.26 -11.42 -0.79
N VAL A 132 -9.35 -10.43 0.08
CA VAL A 132 -9.32 -9.01 -0.34
C VAL A 132 -7.94 -8.63 -0.89
N ILE A 133 -6.85 -9.06 -0.27
CA ILE A 133 -5.49 -8.80 -0.77
C ILE A 133 -5.29 -9.41 -2.16
N GLY A 134 -5.81 -10.63 -2.39
CA GLY A 134 -5.80 -11.26 -3.71
C GLY A 134 -6.58 -10.45 -4.75
N ALA A 135 -7.73 -9.90 -4.38
CA ALA A 135 -8.51 -9.01 -5.26
C ALA A 135 -7.75 -7.72 -5.58
N VAL A 136 -7.03 -7.12 -4.60
CA VAL A 136 -6.17 -5.96 -4.84
C VAL A 136 -5.07 -6.29 -5.84
N ALA A 137 -4.39 -7.43 -5.67
CA ALA A 137 -3.34 -7.86 -6.60
C ALA A 137 -3.87 -7.98 -8.03
N ASN A 138 -5.02 -8.61 -8.23
CA ASN A 138 -5.66 -8.72 -9.54
C ASN A 138 -6.01 -7.33 -10.12
N ARG A 139 -6.54 -6.43 -9.28
CA ARG A 139 -6.89 -5.07 -9.71
C ARG A 139 -5.66 -4.26 -10.14
N VAL A 140 -4.55 -4.39 -9.44
CA VAL A 140 -3.28 -3.77 -9.81
C VAL A 140 -2.81 -4.26 -11.19
N LEU A 141 -2.86 -5.57 -11.44
CA LEU A 141 -2.49 -6.16 -12.73
C LEU A 141 -3.42 -5.73 -13.88
N GLU A 142 -4.71 -5.48 -13.61
CA GLU A 142 -5.64 -4.95 -14.60
C GLU A 142 -5.32 -3.49 -14.96
N LEU A 143 -5.04 -2.65 -13.95
CA LEU A 143 -4.71 -1.24 -14.15
C LEU A 143 -3.44 -1.07 -14.97
N GLU A 144 -2.43 -1.92 -14.77
CA GLU A 144 -1.22 -1.92 -15.57
C GLU A 144 -1.48 -2.20 -17.05
N LYS A 145 -2.36 -3.18 -17.36
CA LYS A 145 -2.73 -3.49 -18.74
C LYS A 145 -3.45 -2.36 -19.47
N LEU A 146 -4.12 -1.48 -18.71
CA LEU A 146 -4.82 -0.32 -19.26
C LEU A 146 -3.89 0.88 -19.50
N ALA A 147 -2.72 0.89 -18.84
CA ALA A 147 -1.73 1.95 -18.95
C ALA A 147 -0.64 1.67 -20.00
N ALA A 148 -0.55 0.43 -20.49
CA ALA A 148 0.41 -0.01 -21.52
C ALA A 148 -0.15 0.15 -22.94
#